data_616946545bbfd497a57f8d6013fb7c1f
#
_entry.id   616946545bbfd497a57f8d6013fb7c1f
#
_cell.length_a   1.000
_cell.length_b   1.000
_cell.length_c   1.000
_cell.angle_alpha   90.00
_cell.angle_beta   90.00
_cell.angle_gamma   90.00
#
_symmetry.space_group_name_H-M   'P 1'
#
loop_
_entity.id
_entity.type
_entity.pdbx_description
1 polymer ?
#
loop_
_entity_poly.entity_id
_entity_poly.type
_entity_poly.pdbx_seq_one_letter_code
_entity_poly.pdbx_strand_id
1 'polypeptide(L)'
;TVTRANCIGVKIIASDPFRDISILKPIQSITAPEVLLGNIDNIKIMEQTYIIGFPHCTEGRKVLTVQEADVGAKILLESNNIKSKYIVVNTQTRPGQSGSLVYDPKSNKIIAMLIGAFAPDSGISLGGINPRELHQTTHCISAEYILKMIKEEKND
;
A
#
# COMPACT_ATOMS: atom_id res chain seq x y z
N THR A 1 -6.77 -18.11 -13.58
CA THR A 1 -5.82 -18.77 -12.67
C THR A 1 -4.42 -18.33 -13.05
N VAL A 2 -3.67 -17.72 -12.13
CA VAL A 2 -2.26 -17.38 -12.36
C VAL A 2 -1.45 -18.66 -12.24
N THR A 3 -0.85 -19.10 -13.33
CA THR A 3 0.07 -20.24 -13.34
C THR A 3 1.52 -19.72 -13.32
N ARG A 4 2.49 -20.56 -12.93
CA ARG A 4 3.92 -20.21 -13.00
C ARG A 4 4.36 -19.75 -14.39
N ALA A 5 3.71 -20.23 -15.44
CA ALA A 5 4.01 -19.86 -16.84
C ALA A 5 3.72 -18.38 -17.14
N ASN A 6 2.86 -17.73 -16.32
CA ASN A 6 2.47 -16.33 -16.50
C ASN A 6 3.15 -15.39 -15.50
N CYS A 7 4.16 -15.87 -14.77
CA CYS A 7 4.89 -15.05 -13.79
C CYS A 7 6.17 -14.52 -14.43
N ILE A 8 6.44 -13.24 -14.18
CA ILE A 8 7.69 -12.57 -14.56
C ILE A 8 8.61 -12.54 -13.34
N GLY A 9 9.84 -12.99 -13.52
CA GLY A 9 10.85 -12.87 -12.48
C GLY A 9 11.21 -11.40 -12.22
N VAL A 10 11.45 -11.06 -10.96
CA VAL A 10 11.86 -9.72 -10.54
C VAL A 10 13.10 -9.79 -9.66
N LYS A 11 13.87 -8.69 -9.65
CA LYS A 11 14.97 -8.48 -8.70
C LYS A 11 14.58 -7.34 -7.77
N ILE A 12 14.91 -7.47 -6.48
CA ILE A 12 14.87 -6.34 -5.54
C ILE A 12 16.10 -5.50 -5.84
N ILE A 13 15.90 -4.22 -6.17
CA ILE A 13 16.98 -3.28 -6.46
C ILE A 13 17.18 -2.28 -5.33
N ALA A 14 16.14 -1.96 -4.56
CA ALA A 14 16.23 -1.13 -3.36
C ALA A 14 15.22 -1.59 -2.31
N SER A 15 15.55 -1.38 -1.02
CA SER A 15 14.65 -1.65 0.09
C SER A 15 14.82 -0.61 1.19
N ASP A 16 13.69 -0.15 1.72
CA ASP A 16 13.61 0.71 2.91
C ASP A 16 12.84 -0.05 4.00
N PRO A 17 13.55 -0.75 4.92
CA PRO A 17 12.90 -1.54 5.96
C PRO A 17 12.19 -0.68 7.02
N PHE A 18 12.53 0.61 7.15
CA PHE A 18 11.90 1.51 8.11
C PHE A 18 10.51 1.96 7.64
N ARG A 19 10.29 1.98 6.32
CA ARG A 19 9.03 2.34 5.69
C ARG A 19 8.29 1.16 5.07
N ASP A 20 8.87 -0.05 5.18
CA ASP A 20 8.33 -1.28 4.57
C ASP A 20 8.10 -1.13 3.05
N ILE A 21 9.09 -0.57 2.35
CA ILE A 21 9.06 -0.35 0.90
C ILE A 21 10.19 -1.13 0.23
N SER A 22 9.88 -1.79 -0.89
CA SER A 22 10.89 -2.38 -1.77
C SER A 22 10.61 -2.02 -3.22
N ILE A 23 11.68 -1.72 -3.96
CA ILE A 23 11.63 -1.47 -5.40
C ILE A 23 12.03 -2.75 -6.12
N LEU A 24 11.16 -3.20 -7.01
CA LEU A 24 11.34 -4.41 -7.80
C LEU A 24 11.57 -4.04 -9.26
N LYS A 25 12.59 -4.65 -9.87
CA LYS A 25 12.87 -4.52 -11.31
C LYS A 25 12.58 -5.84 -12.01
N PRO A 26 11.70 -5.86 -13.02
CA PRO A 26 11.48 -7.05 -13.83
C PRO A 26 12.77 -7.47 -14.54
N ILE A 27 12.99 -8.80 -14.64
CA ILE A 27 14.14 -9.37 -15.36
C ILE A 27 13.94 -9.22 -16.86
N GLN A 28 12.68 -9.26 -17.32
CA GLN A 28 12.30 -9.08 -18.72
C GLN A 28 11.76 -7.67 -18.92
N SER A 29 11.95 -7.11 -20.11
CA SER A 29 11.30 -5.86 -20.47
C SER A 29 9.78 -6.05 -20.52
N ILE A 30 9.07 -5.19 -19.80
CA ILE A 30 7.60 -5.14 -19.80
C ILE A 30 7.16 -3.76 -20.26
N THR A 31 6.11 -3.72 -21.07
CA THR A 31 5.43 -2.46 -21.39
C THR A 31 4.36 -2.21 -20.32
N ALA A 32 4.45 -1.10 -19.66
CA ALA A 32 3.46 -0.66 -18.68
C ALA A 32 3.04 0.78 -19.00
N PRO A 33 1.79 1.16 -18.71
CA PRO A 33 1.38 2.55 -18.83
C PRO A 33 2.19 3.41 -17.85
N GLU A 34 2.41 4.66 -18.22
CA GLU A 34 3.03 5.62 -17.32
C GLU A 34 2.08 5.90 -16.14
N VAL A 35 2.62 5.80 -14.94
CA VAL A 35 1.89 6.05 -13.71
C VAL A 35 2.52 7.23 -12.99
N LEU A 36 1.70 8.22 -12.66
CA LEU A 36 2.14 9.39 -11.92
C LEU A 36 2.10 9.12 -10.42
N LEU A 37 3.26 9.21 -9.78
CA LEU A 37 3.37 9.19 -8.33
C LEU A 37 3.24 10.61 -7.77
N GLY A 38 2.48 10.73 -6.69
CA GLY A 38 2.28 11.98 -5.97
C GLY A 38 2.69 11.88 -4.50
N ASN A 39 2.01 12.64 -3.69
CA ASN A 39 2.13 12.64 -2.23
C ASN A 39 0.77 12.91 -1.59
N ILE A 40 0.73 12.87 -0.27
CA ILE A 40 -0.49 13.07 0.51
C ILE A 40 -0.66 14.50 1.04
N ASP A 41 0.17 15.46 0.62
CA ASP A 41 0.18 16.80 1.23
C ASP A 41 -1.12 17.56 0.99
N ASN A 42 -1.68 17.47 -0.21
CA ASN A 42 -2.86 18.21 -0.62
C ASN A 42 -4.19 17.48 -0.41
N ILE A 43 -4.17 16.17 -0.12
CA ILE A 43 -5.41 15.44 0.12
C ILE A 43 -6.01 15.86 1.46
N LYS A 44 -7.32 15.98 1.50
CA LYS A 44 -8.08 16.38 2.70
C LYS A 44 -8.69 15.16 3.37
N ILE A 45 -8.99 15.29 4.65
CA ILE A 45 -9.82 14.32 5.38
C ILE A 45 -11.20 14.31 4.72
N MET A 46 -11.82 13.13 4.63
CA MET A 46 -13.08 12.83 3.93
C MET A 46 -13.00 12.95 2.39
N GLU A 47 -11.82 13.11 1.82
CA GLU A 47 -11.68 12.94 0.37
C GLU A 47 -11.67 11.47 -0.01
N GLN A 48 -12.41 11.16 -1.07
CA GLN A 48 -12.53 9.82 -1.64
C GLN A 48 -11.27 9.46 -2.41
N THR A 49 -10.79 8.26 -2.16
CA THR A 49 -9.67 7.61 -2.87
C THR A 49 -10.07 6.21 -3.29
N TYR A 50 -9.25 5.56 -4.12
CA TYR A 50 -9.46 4.18 -4.54
C TYR A 50 -8.24 3.34 -4.19
N ILE A 51 -8.45 2.25 -3.46
CA ILE A 51 -7.44 1.20 -3.23
C ILE A 51 -7.53 0.20 -4.37
N ILE A 52 -6.44 -0.02 -5.09
CA ILE A 52 -6.37 -0.93 -6.22
C ILE A 52 -5.34 -2.02 -5.92
N GLY A 53 -5.78 -3.26 -5.81
CA GLY A 53 -4.90 -4.36 -5.42
C GLY A 53 -5.59 -5.73 -5.43
N PHE A 54 -5.04 -6.68 -4.70
CA PHE A 54 -5.43 -8.09 -4.74
C PHE A 54 -5.80 -8.61 -3.35
N PRO A 55 -7.01 -8.33 -2.83
CA PRO A 55 -7.47 -8.89 -1.58
C PRO A 55 -7.49 -10.42 -1.65
N HIS A 56 -7.08 -11.07 -0.55
CA HIS A 56 -6.97 -12.51 -0.40
C HIS A 56 -6.00 -13.21 -1.39
N CYS A 57 -5.03 -12.49 -1.96
CA CYS A 57 -4.07 -13.11 -2.87
C CYS A 57 -3.21 -14.19 -2.18
N THR A 58 -2.98 -14.08 -0.90
CA THR A 58 -2.29 -15.09 -0.06
C THR A 58 -3.09 -16.38 0.07
N GLU A 59 -4.42 -16.31 -0.09
CA GLU A 59 -5.34 -17.44 -0.08
C GLU A 59 -5.62 -17.98 -1.50
N GLY A 60 -4.84 -17.54 -2.50
CA GLY A 60 -4.94 -17.99 -3.88
C GLY A 60 -5.93 -17.21 -4.74
N ARG A 61 -6.67 -16.22 -4.20
CA ARG A 61 -7.57 -15.37 -4.97
C ARG A 61 -6.80 -14.23 -5.65
N LYS A 62 -6.56 -14.35 -6.94
CA LYS A 62 -5.80 -13.38 -7.73
C LYS A 62 -6.71 -12.55 -8.63
N VAL A 63 -7.58 -11.76 -8.00
CA VAL A 63 -8.53 -10.87 -8.69
C VAL A 63 -8.18 -9.43 -8.36
N LEU A 64 -7.87 -8.64 -9.38
CA LEU A 64 -7.67 -7.21 -9.23
C LEU A 64 -8.99 -6.58 -8.78
N THR A 65 -8.95 -5.88 -7.66
CA THR A 65 -10.13 -5.28 -7.04
C THR A 65 -9.89 -3.79 -6.83
N VAL A 66 -10.90 -3.00 -7.11
CA VAL A 66 -10.94 -1.57 -6.79
C VAL A 66 -11.91 -1.39 -5.63
N GLN A 67 -11.47 -0.70 -4.60
CA GLN A 67 -12.24 -0.44 -3.39
C GLN A 67 -12.22 1.05 -3.09
N GLU A 68 -13.38 1.64 -2.88
CA GLU A 68 -13.49 3.02 -2.41
C GLU A 68 -13.04 3.13 -0.95
N ALA A 69 -12.36 4.23 -0.64
CA ALA A 69 -11.88 4.50 0.70
C ALA A 69 -11.74 6.01 0.92
N ASP A 70 -12.40 6.51 1.95
CA ASP A 70 -12.24 7.90 2.37
C ASP A 70 -11.03 8.06 3.28
N VAL A 71 -10.35 9.18 3.15
CA VAL A 71 -9.24 9.54 4.04
C VAL A 71 -9.80 9.90 5.42
N GLY A 72 -9.50 9.09 6.42
CA GLY A 72 -9.94 9.30 7.80
C GLY A 72 -9.00 10.19 8.60
N ALA A 73 -7.69 10.10 8.35
CA ALA A 73 -6.68 10.89 9.05
C ALA A 73 -5.40 11.03 8.22
N LYS A 74 -4.62 12.06 8.56
CA LYS A 74 -3.22 12.22 8.13
C LYS A 74 -2.35 12.16 9.36
N ILE A 75 -1.35 11.29 9.37
CA ILE A 75 -0.52 11.05 10.55
C ILE A 75 0.97 11.03 10.18
N LEU A 76 1.79 11.33 11.17
CA LEU A 76 3.23 11.13 11.16
C LEU A 76 3.55 9.97 12.09
N LEU A 77 4.10 8.90 11.56
CA LEU A 77 4.62 7.79 12.37
C LEU A 77 6.14 7.87 12.40
N GLU A 78 6.71 7.52 13.55
CA GLU A 78 8.13 7.49 13.76
C GLU A 78 8.59 6.04 13.99
N SER A 79 9.57 5.62 13.21
CA SER A 79 10.26 4.34 13.36
C SER A 79 11.77 4.61 13.34
N ASN A 80 12.48 4.23 14.41
CA ASN A 80 13.92 4.44 14.55
C ASN A 80 14.35 5.91 14.27
N ASN A 81 13.64 6.86 14.85
CA ASN A 81 13.85 8.31 14.67
C ASN A 81 13.58 8.83 13.25
N ILE A 82 13.00 8.01 12.37
CA ILE A 82 12.61 8.41 11.02
C ILE A 82 11.11 8.66 11.01
N LYS A 83 10.71 9.90 10.78
CA LYS A 83 9.30 10.30 10.65
C LYS A 83 8.84 10.11 9.21
N SER A 84 7.70 9.48 9.05
CA SER A 84 7.11 9.24 7.74
C SER A 84 5.63 9.60 7.74
N LYS A 85 5.18 10.12 6.60
CA LYS A 85 3.79 10.56 6.38
C LYS A 85 2.91 9.40 5.96
N TYR A 86 1.77 9.26 6.62
CA TYR A 86 0.76 8.26 6.31
C TYR A 86 -0.62 8.90 6.23
N ILE A 87 -1.49 8.28 5.48
CA ILE A 87 -2.93 8.44 5.62
C ILE A 87 -3.53 7.19 6.25
N VAL A 88 -4.55 7.39 7.04
CA VAL A 88 -5.45 6.33 7.52
C VAL A 88 -6.70 6.40 6.66
N VAL A 89 -7.12 5.29 6.09
CA VAL A 89 -8.33 5.22 5.29
C VAL A 89 -9.44 4.46 6.01
N ASN A 90 -10.68 4.93 5.84
CA ASN A 90 -11.88 4.42 6.49
C ASN A 90 -12.43 3.19 5.77
N THR A 91 -11.58 2.19 5.59
CA THR A 91 -12.00 0.92 5.00
C THR A 91 -11.19 -0.22 5.60
N GLN A 92 -11.83 -1.37 5.70
CA GLN A 92 -11.13 -2.59 6.10
C GLN A 92 -10.39 -3.19 4.92
N THR A 93 -9.13 -3.50 5.15
CA THR A 93 -8.32 -4.23 4.18
C THR A 93 -8.23 -5.70 4.55
N ARG A 94 -7.96 -6.53 3.56
CA ARG A 94 -7.88 -7.97 3.70
C ARG A 94 -6.44 -8.44 3.57
N PRO A 95 -6.09 -9.60 4.15
CA PRO A 95 -4.78 -10.20 3.93
C PRO A 95 -4.42 -10.26 2.45
N GLY A 96 -3.16 -9.94 2.12
CA GLY A 96 -2.67 -9.89 0.75
C GLY A 96 -2.86 -8.55 0.04
N GLN A 97 -3.50 -7.55 0.66
CA GLN A 97 -3.62 -6.20 0.08
C GLN A 97 -2.41 -5.29 0.33
N SER A 98 -1.47 -5.66 1.20
CA SER A 98 -0.23 -4.90 1.39
C SER A 98 0.48 -4.69 0.05
N GLY A 99 0.96 -3.47 -0.20
CA GLY A 99 1.51 -3.06 -1.48
C GLY A 99 0.46 -2.57 -2.50
N SER A 100 -0.85 -2.62 -2.18
CA SER A 100 -1.89 -2.01 -3.02
C SER A 100 -1.69 -0.51 -3.12
N LEU A 101 -1.95 0.02 -4.32
CA LEU A 101 -1.83 1.45 -4.55
C LEU A 101 -3.11 2.19 -4.11
N VAL A 102 -2.91 3.44 -3.66
CA VAL A 102 -3.99 4.36 -3.33
C VAL A 102 -4.00 5.48 -4.37
N TYR A 103 -5.04 5.50 -5.15
CA TYR A 103 -5.22 6.43 -6.26
C TYR A 103 -6.15 7.58 -5.86
N ASP A 104 -5.72 8.80 -6.15
CA ASP A 104 -6.52 10.01 -5.99
C ASP A 104 -7.08 10.44 -7.37
N PRO A 105 -8.41 10.38 -7.57
CA PRO A 105 -9.02 10.73 -8.84
C PRO A 105 -8.93 12.23 -9.16
N LYS A 106 -8.79 13.09 -8.15
CA LYS A 106 -8.71 14.55 -8.37
C LYS A 106 -7.38 14.96 -8.96
N SER A 107 -6.29 14.42 -8.44
CA SER A 107 -4.95 14.70 -8.95
C SER A 107 -4.53 13.78 -10.09
N ASN A 108 -5.25 12.69 -10.33
CA ASN A 108 -4.91 11.61 -11.26
C ASN A 108 -3.54 10.98 -10.93
N LYS A 109 -3.27 10.75 -9.64
CA LYS A 109 -1.98 10.23 -9.16
C LYS A 109 -2.17 9.09 -8.17
N ILE A 110 -1.16 8.22 -8.11
CA ILE A 110 -0.99 7.34 -6.96
C ILE A 110 -0.34 8.16 -5.86
N ILE A 111 -1.06 8.37 -4.76
CA ILE A 111 -0.62 9.23 -3.66
C ILE A 111 -0.05 8.47 -2.47
N ALA A 112 -0.41 7.20 -2.33
CA ALA A 112 0.05 6.36 -1.23
C ALA A 112 0.08 4.87 -1.63
N MET A 113 0.73 4.07 -0.79
CA MET A 113 0.75 2.62 -0.86
C MET A 113 0.26 2.04 0.47
N LEU A 114 -0.59 1.05 0.41
CA LEU A 114 -1.12 0.34 1.57
C LEU A 114 0.00 -0.52 2.18
N ILE A 115 0.28 -0.28 3.45
CA ILE A 115 1.28 -1.06 4.21
C ILE A 115 0.59 -2.20 4.95
N GLY A 116 -0.50 -1.91 5.65
CA GLY A 116 -1.20 -2.91 6.45
C GLY A 116 -2.25 -2.32 7.37
N ALA A 117 -2.83 -3.19 8.17
CA ALA A 117 -3.79 -2.81 9.19
C ALA A 117 -3.10 -2.74 10.55
N PHE A 118 -3.32 -1.64 11.26
CA PHE A 118 -3.01 -1.56 12.67
C PHE A 118 -4.18 -2.12 13.47
N ALA A 119 -3.93 -3.17 14.24
CA ALA A 119 -4.89 -3.72 15.17
C ALA A 119 -4.22 -3.86 16.54
N PRO A 120 -4.73 -3.21 17.59
CA PRO A 120 -4.22 -3.38 18.94
C PRO A 120 -4.39 -4.83 19.40
N ASP A 121 -3.41 -5.35 20.12
CA ASP A 121 -3.48 -6.69 20.69
C ASP A 121 -4.39 -6.66 21.91
N SER A 122 -5.60 -7.18 21.80
CA SER A 122 -6.57 -7.21 22.89
C SER A 122 -6.44 -8.46 23.78
N GLY A 123 -5.66 -9.46 23.35
CA GLY A 123 -5.48 -10.71 24.09
C GLY A 123 -6.76 -11.55 24.28
N ILE A 124 -7.88 -11.12 23.73
CA ILE A 124 -9.20 -11.74 23.93
C ILE A 124 -9.67 -12.33 22.60
N SER A 125 -9.98 -13.63 22.59
CA SER A 125 -10.69 -14.29 21.49
C SER A 125 -12.15 -14.55 21.92
N LEU A 126 -13.09 -13.96 21.23
CA LEU A 126 -14.53 -14.13 21.47
C LEU A 126 -15.13 -15.02 20.37
N GLY A 127 -15.47 -16.26 20.71
CA GLY A 127 -16.20 -17.13 19.82
C GLY A 127 -15.52 -17.47 18.50
N GLY A 128 -14.18 -17.55 18.47
CA GLY A 128 -13.40 -17.84 17.26
C GLY A 128 -13.18 -16.64 16.33
N ILE A 129 -13.71 -15.48 16.67
CA ILE A 129 -13.44 -14.22 15.97
C ILE A 129 -12.30 -13.50 16.69
N ASN A 130 -11.23 -13.19 15.95
CA ASN A 130 -10.17 -12.35 16.48
C ASN A 130 -10.65 -10.88 16.47
N PRO A 131 -10.78 -10.21 17.64
CA PRO A 131 -11.18 -8.80 17.70
C PRO A 131 -10.26 -7.87 16.87
N ARG A 132 -9.02 -8.29 16.61
CA ARG A 132 -8.11 -7.60 15.68
C ARG A 132 -8.72 -7.38 14.29
N GLU A 133 -9.57 -8.29 13.83
CA GLU A 133 -10.20 -8.18 12.51
C GLU A 133 -11.34 -7.16 12.49
N LEU A 134 -11.91 -6.84 13.65
CA LEU A 134 -13.04 -5.93 13.77
C LEU A 134 -12.62 -4.45 14.01
N HIS A 135 -11.41 -4.22 14.50
CA HIS A 135 -10.92 -2.88 14.88
C HIS A 135 -9.68 -2.44 14.09
N GLN A 136 -9.58 -2.87 12.85
CA GLN A 136 -8.45 -2.52 11.99
C GLN A 136 -8.59 -1.12 11.43
N THR A 137 -7.54 -0.30 11.58
CA THR A 137 -7.34 0.90 10.78
C THR A 137 -6.31 0.62 9.70
N THR A 138 -6.61 1.03 8.48
CA THR A 138 -5.74 0.80 7.32
C THR A 138 -4.79 1.96 7.14
N HIS A 139 -3.48 1.69 7.24
CA HIS A 139 -2.41 2.67 7.07
C HIS A 139 -1.81 2.58 5.67
N CYS A 140 -1.67 3.73 5.03
CA CYS A 140 -1.06 3.86 3.71
C CYS A 140 0.06 4.89 3.76
N ILE A 141 1.26 4.49 3.36
CA ILE A 141 2.43 5.38 3.33
C ILE A 141 2.41 6.28 2.10
N SER A 142 2.85 7.53 2.25
CA SER A 142 2.93 8.48 1.13
C SER A 142 3.82 7.98 0.00
N ALA A 143 3.35 8.08 -1.25
CA ALA A 143 4.08 7.64 -2.43
C ALA A 143 5.33 8.48 -2.74
N GLU A 144 5.53 9.63 -2.09
CA GLU A 144 6.74 10.44 -2.23
C GLU A 144 8.02 9.66 -1.87
N TYR A 145 7.92 8.72 -0.91
CA TYR A 145 9.08 7.90 -0.53
C TYR A 145 9.44 6.89 -1.62
N ILE A 146 8.45 6.32 -2.29
CA ILE A 146 8.65 5.44 -3.45
C ILE A 146 9.32 6.23 -4.58
N LEU A 147 8.81 7.43 -4.87
CA LEU A 147 9.36 8.30 -5.90
C LEU A 147 10.81 8.68 -5.60
N LYS A 148 11.13 8.94 -4.33
CA LYS A 148 12.49 9.25 -3.89
C LYS A 148 13.42 8.07 -4.16
N MET A 149 13.07 6.86 -3.73
CA MET A 149 13.85 5.65 -3.95
C MET A 149 14.10 5.38 -5.43
N ILE A 150 13.07 5.53 -6.30
CA ILE A 150 13.21 5.35 -7.75
C ILE A 150 14.20 6.37 -8.36
N LYS A 151 14.22 7.60 -7.86
CA LYS A 151 15.15 8.64 -8.34
C LYS A 151 16.58 8.36 -7.90
N GLU A 152 16.78 7.88 -6.70
CA GLU A 152 18.10 7.50 -6.17
C GLU A 152 18.69 6.36 -7.01
N GLU A 153 17.93 5.30 -7.28
CA GLU A 153 18.35 4.18 -8.12
C GLU A 153 18.68 4.53 -9.59
N LYS A 154 18.13 5.63 -10.10
CA LYS A 154 18.43 6.07 -11.49
C LYS A 154 19.72 6.90 -11.58
N ASN A 155 20.23 7.38 -10.46
CA ASN A 155 21.42 8.22 -10.40
C ASN A 155 22.68 7.42 -10.04
N ASP A 156 22.53 6.18 -9.61
CA ASP A 156 23.58 5.20 -9.37
C ASP A 156 23.78 4.30 -10.62
#